data_6f50787f8129849a7c4bc4f06156ec48
#
_entry.id   6f50787f8129849a7c4bc4f06156ec48
#
_cell.length_a   1.000
_cell.length_b   1.000
_cell.length_c   1.000
_cell.angle_alpha   90.00
_cell.angle_beta   90.00
_cell.angle_gamma   90.00
#
_symmetry.space_group_name_H-M   'P 1'
#
loop_
_entity.id
_entity.type
_entity.pdbx_description
1 polymer ?
#
loop_
_entity_poly.entity_id
_entity_poly.type
_entity_poly.pdbx_seq_one_letter_code
_entity_poly.pdbx_strand_id
1 'polypeptide(L)'
;EISESDYTTSPLLRTFAPHPFIPSDHRAIDERCSEIFNIQVNGLAQRINHTGCQSAVVGISGGLDSTLALLVTVQTFDKLGIPRHGITGITMPGFGTTGRTYNNAVKLMESLKINILDINIHEACLQHFKDIGIDESDRSVTYENAQARERTQILMDIANKTGGMVIGTGD
;
A
#
# COMPACT_ATOMS: atom_id res chain seq x y z
N GLU A 1 -38.67 -28.42 8.01
CA GLU A 1 -37.90 -27.75 9.09
C GLU A 1 -36.85 -28.76 9.56
N ILE A 2 -35.55 -28.49 9.30
CA ILE A 2 -34.43 -29.29 9.78
C ILE A 2 -34.13 -28.73 11.18
N SER A 3 -34.27 -29.56 12.21
CA SER A 3 -33.99 -29.15 13.58
C SER A 3 -32.46 -29.05 13.80
N GLU A 4 -32.01 -27.99 14.45
CA GLU A 4 -30.58 -27.74 14.77
C GLU A 4 -29.92 -28.85 15.64
N SER A 5 -30.71 -29.81 16.16
CA SER A 5 -30.24 -30.86 17.06
C SER A 5 -29.57 -32.09 16.39
N ASP A 6 -29.57 -32.16 15.03
CA ASP A 6 -29.07 -33.33 14.31
C ASP A 6 -27.63 -33.23 13.82
N TYR A 7 -26.90 -32.16 14.16
CA TYR A 7 -25.49 -32.07 13.85
C TYR A 7 -24.63 -32.74 14.91
N THR A 8 -24.39 -34.04 14.77
CA THR A 8 -23.33 -34.71 15.50
C THR A 8 -21.99 -34.20 14.93
N THR A 9 -21.22 -33.48 15.74
CA THR A 9 -19.85 -33.11 15.40
C THR A 9 -18.99 -34.36 15.37
N SER A 10 -18.87 -34.99 14.21
CA SER A 10 -17.89 -36.05 14.00
C SER A 10 -16.49 -35.44 13.90
N PRO A 11 -15.46 -36.03 14.54
CA PRO A 11 -14.10 -35.55 14.37
C PRO A 11 -13.70 -35.64 12.92
N LEU A 12 -13.04 -34.60 12.41
CA LEU A 12 -12.51 -34.58 11.03
C LEU A 12 -11.51 -35.73 10.86
N LEU A 13 -11.78 -36.64 9.92
CA LEU A 13 -10.86 -37.74 9.60
C LEU A 13 -9.64 -37.27 8.80
N ARG A 14 -9.67 -36.04 8.30
CA ARG A 14 -8.60 -35.43 7.51
C ARG A 14 -7.96 -34.29 8.31
N THR A 15 -6.65 -34.30 8.37
CA THR A 15 -5.87 -33.19 8.95
C THR A 15 -5.69 -32.11 7.89
N PHE A 16 -6.03 -30.88 8.23
CA PHE A 16 -5.77 -29.70 7.40
C PHE A 16 -4.67 -28.88 8.04
N ALA A 17 -3.70 -28.44 7.25
CA ALA A 17 -2.70 -27.49 7.74
C ALA A 17 -3.41 -26.16 8.06
N PRO A 18 -3.22 -25.59 9.29
CA PRO A 18 -3.86 -24.33 9.66
C PRO A 18 -3.42 -23.14 8.79
N HIS A 19 -2.25 -23.25 8.17
CA HIS A 19 -1.67 -22.25 7.27
C HIS A 19 -1.21 -22.91 5.96
N PRO A 20 -2.14 -23.32 5.07
CA PRO A 20 -1.80 -24.14 3.89
C PRO A 20 -0.91 -23.42 2.87
N PHE A 21 -0.84 -22.08 2.93
CA PHE A 21 -0.04 -21.25 2.02
C PHE A 21 1.32 -20.83 2.60
N ILE A 22 1.58 -21.12 3.88
CA ILE A 22 2.84 -20.81 4.55
C ILE A 22 3.63 -22.10 4.73
N PRO A 23 4.83 -22.23 4.14
CA PRO A 23 5.68 -23.39 4.38
C PRO A 23 6.03 -23.51 5.88
N SER A 24 6.12 -24.73 6.39
CA SER A 24 6.50 -25.00 7.79
C SER A 24 8.00 -24.87 8.06
N ASP A 25 8.83 -24.89 7.01
CA ASP A 25 10.27 -24.76 7.08
C ASP A 25 10.70 -23.31 6.76
N HIS A 26 11.53 -22.72 7.64
CA HIS A 26 12.03 -21.35 7.48
C HIS A 26 12.78 -21.14 6.17
N ARG A 27 13.57 -22.12 5.71
CA ARG A 27 14.27 -22.01 4.45
C ARG A 27 13.30 -21.95 3.26
N ALA A 28 12.27 -22.77 3.29
CA ALA A 28 11.22 -22.75 2.25
C ALA A 28 10.40 -21.45 2.29
N ILE A 29 10.22 -20.82 3.46
CA ILE A 29 9.61 -19.50 3.59
C ILE A 29 10.47 -18.44 2.89
N ASP A 30 11.76 -18.39 3.17
CA ASP A 30 12.68 -17.41 2.60
C ASP A 30 12.78 -17.52 1.08
N GLU A 31 12.89 -18.74 0.57
CA GLU A 31 12.89 -19.01 -0.88
C GLU A 31 11.58 -18.53 -1.53
N ARG A 32 10.43 -18.86 -0.94
CA ARG A 32 9.12 -18.45 -1.46
C ARG A 32 8.88 -16.94 -1.38
N CYS A 33 9.28 -16.30 -0.28
CA CYS A 33 9.19 -14.84 -0.16
C CYS A 33 10.06 -14.13 -1.21
N SER A 34 11.27 -14.63 -1.43
CA SER A 34 12.17 -14.11 -2.45
C SER A 34 11.61 -14.29 -3.86
N GLU A 35 11.01 -15.45 -4.14
CA GLU A 35 10.35 -15.71 -5.42
C GLU A 35 9.20 -14.74 -5.67
N ILE A 36 8.28 -14.60 -4.70
CA ILE A 36 7.13 -13.69 -4.79
C ILE A 36 7.60 -12.24 -4.99
N PHE A 37 8.58 -11.79 -4.21
CA PHE A 37 9.16 -10.46 -4.34
C PHE A 37 9.75 -10.23 -5.74
N ASN A 38 10.51 -11.19 -6.26
CA ASN A 38 11.08 -11.12 -7.60
C ASN A 38 10.02 -11.12 -8.70
N ILE A 39 8.92 -11.83 -8.54
CA ILE A 39 7.78 -11.80 -9.48
C ILE A 39 7.21 -10.38 -9.54
N GLN A 40 6.98 -9.74 -8.39
CA GLN A 40 6.45 -8.38 -8.31
C GLN A 40 7.42 -7.37 -8.95
N VAL A 41 8.71 -7.45 -8.63
CA VAL A 41 9.76 -6.59 -9.21
C VAL A 41 9.83 -6.75 -10.74
N ASN A 42 9.77 -7.99 -11.24
CA ASN A 42 9.80 -8.25 -12.68
C ASN A 42 8.55 -7.73 -13.39
N GLY A 43 7.36 -7.93 -12.80
CA GLY A 43 6.11 -7.41 -13.32
C GLY A 43 6.12 -5.88 -13.43
N LEU A 44 6.55 -5.20 -12.37
CA LEU A 44 6.66 -3.74 -12.37
C LEU A 44 7.74 -3.24 -13.35
N ALA A 45 8.88 -3.94 -13.46
CA ALA A 45 9.92 -3.60 -14.41
C ALA A 45 9.43 -3.66 -15.86
N GLN A 46 8.67 -4.68 -16.20
CA GLN A 46 8.05 -4.79 -17.52
C GLN A 46 7.07 -3.64 -17.77
N ARG A 47 6.29 -3.25 -16.77
CA ARG A 47 5.34 -2.15 -16.90
C ARG A 47 6.05 -0.81 -17.11
N ILE A 48 7.10 -0.51 -16.33
CA ILE A 48 7.90 0.69 -16.46
C ILE A 48 8.58 0.76 -17.82
N ASN A 49 9.20 -0.32 -18.27
CA ASN A 49 9.82 -0.40 -19.59
C ASN A 49 8.81 -0.15 -20.72
N HIS A 50 7.62 -0.77 -20.63
CA HIS A 50 6.59 -0.61 -21.65
C HIS A 50 6.06 0.83 -21.74
N THR A 51 5.89 1.50 -20.60
CA THR A 51 5.39 2.89 -20.56
C THR A 51 6.48 3.93 -20.78
N GLY A 52 7.74 3.57 -20.62
CA GLY A 52 8.88 4.49 -20.67
C GLY A 52 8.96 5.46 -19.50
N CYS A 53 8.19 5.22 -18.41
CA CYS A 53 8.19 6.09 -17.23
C CYS A 53 9.56 6.09 -16.55
N GLN A 54 10.01 7.28 -16.12
CA GLN A 54 11.22 7.48 -15.34
C GLN A 54 10.90 7.93 -13.90
N SER A 55 9.62 7.99 -13.55
CA SER A 55 9.14 8.41 -12.24
C SER A 55 8.05 7.47 -11.73
N ALA A 56 8.03 7.27 -10.41
CA ALA A 56 7.00 6.52 -9.70
C ALA A 56 6.57 7.26 -8.43
N VAL A 57 5.30 7.21 -8.11
CA VAL A 57 4.71 7.84 -6.93
C VAL A 57 4.08 6.75 -6.05
N VAL A 58 4.41 6.74 -4.77
CA VAL A 58 3.93 5.73 -3.81
C VAL A 58 3.38 6.43 -2.57
N GLY A 59 2.14 6.15 -2.22
CA GLY A 59 1.56 6.59 -0.94
C GLY A 59 2.04 5.73 0.22
N ILE A 60 2.66 6.33 1.23
CA ILE A 60 3.27 5.61 2.36
C ILE A 60 2.48 5.90 3.64
N SER A 61 1.68 4.93 4.06
CA SER A 61 0.90 5.00 5.30
C SER A 61 1.71 4.59 6.54
N GLY A 62 2.83 3.91 6.36
CA GLY A 62 3.59 3.27 7.43
C GLY A 62 3.11 1.85 7.77
N GLY A 63 2.15 1.31 7.03
CA GLY A 63 1.70 -0.08 7.09
C GLY A 63 2.56 -1.01 6.22
N LEU A 64 2.35 -2.32 6.37
CA LEU A 64 3.13 -3.34 5.67
C LEU A 64 2.96 -3.29 4.15
N ASP A 65 1.73 -3.08 3.67
CA ASP A 65 1.41 -3.10 2.23
C ASP A 65 2.12 -1.95 1.49
N SER A 66 2.01 -0.73 2.00
CA SER A 66 2.70 0.43 1.44
C SER A 66 4.23 0.30 1.54
N THR A 67 4.74 -0.33 2.59
CA THR A 67 6.15 -0.65 2.75
C THR A 67 6.61 -1.63 1.69
N LEU A 68 5.87 -2.72 1.46
CA LEU A 68 6.19 -3.70 0.43
C LEU A 68 6.15 -3.06 -0.97
N ALA A 69 5.11 -2.28 -1.28
CA ALA A 69 5.01 -1.57 -2.55
C ALA A 69 6.22 -0.65 -2.80
N LEU A 70 6.67 0.06 -1.77
CA LEU A 70 7.86 0.91 -1.86
C LEU A 70 9.13 0.09 -2.10
N LEU A 71 9.34 -1.01 -1.38
CA LEU A 71 10.52 -1.87 -1.54
C LEU A 71 10.56 -2.50 -2.94
N VAL A 72 9.43 -2.97 -3.46
CA VAL A 72 9.30 -3.48 -4.83
C VAL A 72 9.65 -2.39 -5.84
N THR A 73 9.18 -1.16 -5.62
CA THR A 73 9.46 -0.02 -6.50
C THR A 73 10.94 0.32 -6.52
N VAL A 74 11.57 0.42 -5.34
CA VAL A 74 13.02 0.70 -5.21
C VAL A 74 13.85 -0.38 -5.91
N GLN A 75 13.56 -1.65 -5.64
CA GLN A 75 14.28 -2.76 -6.27
C GLN A 75 14.09 -2.79 -7.79
N THR A 76 12.91 -2.38 -8.27
CA THR A 76 12.64 -2.26 -9.70
C THR A 76 13.46 -1.17 -10.34
N PHE A 77 13.55 0.01 -9.73
CA PHE A 77 14.37 1.12 -10.22
C PHE A 77 15.85 0.75 -10.26
N ASP A 78 16.35 0.13 -9.18
CA ASP A 78 17.74 -0.36 -9.12
C ASP A 78 18.01 -1.38 -10.25
N LYS A 79 17.09 -2.31 -10.48
CA LYS A 79 17.19 -3.32 -11.54
C LYS A 79 17.24 -2.71 -12.94
N LEU A 80 16.47 -1.64 -13.18
CA LEU A 80 16.38 -0.95 -14.47
C LEU A 80 17.48 0.11 -14.64
N GLY A 81 18.30 0.36 -13.62
CA GLY A 81 19.30 1.42 -13.64
C GLY A 81 18.70 2.83 -13.62
N ILE A 82 17.43 2.97 -13.18
CA ILE A 82 16.78 4.27 -13.03
C ILE A 82 17.14 4.82 -11.66
N PRO A 83 17.57 6.08 -11.57
CA PRO A 83 17.97 6.66 -10.28
C PRO A 83 16.78 6.73 -9.30
N ARG A 84 17.06 6.39 -8.02
CA ARG A 84 16.02 6.38 -6.96
C ARG A 84 15.35 7.73 -6.69
N HIS A 85 15.95 8.85 -7.09
CA HIS A 85 15.30 10.17 -7.05
C HIS A 85 14.11 10.30 -8.02
N GLY A 86 13.93 9.35 -8.96
CA GLY A 86 12.70 9.21 -9.71
C GLY A 86 11.52 8.67 -8.89
N ILE A 87 11.76 8.15 -7.69
CA ILE A 87 10.72 7.66 -6.80
C ILE A 87 10.33 8.76 -5.82
N THR A 88 9.04 9.07 -5.72
CA THR A 88 8.48 10.00 -4.74
C THR A 88 7.56 9.23 -3.79
N GLY A 89 7.97 9.09 -2.55
CA GLY A 89 7.14 8.59 -1.46
C GLY A 89 6.35 9.73 -0.83
N ILE A 90 5.04 9.56 -0.67
CA ILE A 90 4.16 10.60 -0.14
C ILE A 90 3.50 10.11 1.13
N THR A 91 3.70 10.81 2.23
CA THR A 91 2.92 10.64 3.44
C THR A 91 1.82 11.70 3.50
N MET A 92 0.61 11.27 3.81
CA MET A 92 -0.57 12.12 3.80
C MET A 92 -1.32 11.98 5.13
N PRO A 93 -0.82 12.63 6.21
CA PRO A 93 -1.49 12.59 7.49
C PRO A 93 -2.88 13.21 7.39
N GLY A 94 -3.85 12.54 8.02
CA GLY A 94 -5.23 12.94 8.15
C GLY A 94 -5.72 12.75 9.59
N PHE A 95 -7.03 12.61 9.79
CA PHE A 95 -7.66 12.59 11.12
C PHE A 95 -7.30 11.39 12.02
N GLY A 96 -6.68 10.33 11.52
CA GLY A 96 -6.36 9.11 12.28
C GLY A 96 -4.88 8.72 12.28
N THR A 97 -3.99 9.57 11.76
CA THR A 97 -2.58 9.21 11.63
C THR A 97 -1.86 9.26 12.97
N THR A 98 -1.26 8.13 13.40
CA THR A 98 -0.47 8.08 14.63
C THR A 98 0.98 8.52 14.38
N GLY A 99 1.59 9.19 15.35
CA GLY A 99 2.98 9.66 15.24
C GLY A 99 3.99 8.53 15.00
N ARG A 100 3.72 7.31 15.48
CA ARG A 100 4.60 6.16 15.30
C ARG A 100 4.67 5.69 13.84
N THR A 101 3.51 5.50 13.21
CA THR A 101 3.43 5.04 11.81
C THR A 101 4.02 6.09 10.87
N TYR A 102 3.74 7.36 11.11
CA TYR A 102 4.34 8.47 10.40
C TYR A 102 5.89 8.46 10.48
N ASN A 103 6.44 8.40 11.69
CA ASN A 103 7.90 8.39 11.87
C ASN A 103 8.57 7.18 11.21
N ASN A 104 7.93 6.02 11.23
CA ASN A 104 8.44 4.82 10.55
C ASN A 104 8.45 5.01 9.02
N ALA A 105 7.39 5.60 8.47
CA ALA A 105 7.30 5.91 7.06
C ALA A 105 8.43 6.85 6.61
N VAL A 106 8.63 7.96 7.32
CA VAL A 106 9.68 8.94 6.99
C VAL A 106 11.08 8.31 7.08
N LYS A 107 11.40 7.63 8.18
CA LYS A 107 12.70 6.96 8.34
C LYS A 107 12.98 5.93 7.26
N LEU A 108 11.97 5.17 6.84
CA LEU A 108 12.10 4.21 5.74
C LEU A 108 12.45 4.92 4.44
N MET A 109 11.70 5.96 4.07
CA MET A 109 11.93 6.72 2.85
C MET A 109 13.31 7.38 2.82
N GLU A 110 13.75 7.97 3.94
CA GLU A 110 15.10 8.53 4.11
C GLU A 110 16.20 7.47 3.91
N SER A 111 16.04 6.29 4.52
CA SER A 111 17.01 5.19 4.41
C SER A 111 17.13 4.67 2.97
N LEU A 112 16.06 4.72 2.20
CA LEU A 112 16.01 4.31 0.81
C LEU A 112 16.52 5.40 -0.17
N LYS A 113 16.72 6.62 0.33
CA LYS A 113 17.23 7.79 -0.45
C LYS A 113 16.34 8.13 -1.65
N ILE A 114 15.04 8.15 -1.43
CA ILE A 114 14.02 8.58 -2.40
C ILE A 114 13.57 10.02 -2.11
N ASN A 115 12.80 10.62 -3.02
CA ASN A 115 12.14 11.89 -2.75
C ASN A 115 10.98 11.69 -1.76
N ILE A 116 10.83 12.64 -0.83
CA ILE A 116 9.80 12.59 0.20
C ILE A 116 8.92 13.82 0.10
N LEU A 117 7.61 13.62 0.06
CA LEU A 117 6.61 14.67 0.23
C LEU A 117 5.74 14.36 1.44
N ASP A 118 5.48 15.39 2.22
CA ASP A 118 4.54 15.36 3.33
C ASP A 118 3.38 16.32 3.01
N ILE A 119 2.19 15.77 2.80
CA ILE A 119 1.01 16.53 2.38
C ILE A 119 -0.12 16.28 3.36
N ASN A 120 -0.40 17.26 4.21
CA ASN A 120 -1.53 17.19 5.12
C ASN A 120 -2.84 17.36 4.35
N ILE A 121 -3.74 16.38 4.45
CA ILE A 121 -5.03 16.38 3.74
C ILE A 121 -6.19 16.94 4.57
N HIS A 122 -5.94 17.37 5.80
CA HIS A 122 -6.98 17.75 6.76
C HIS A 122 -7.90 18.85 6.20
N GLU A 123 -7.32 19.97 5.76
CA GLU A 123 -8.09 21.13 5.27
C GLU A 123 -8.88 20.80 3.99
N ALA A 124 -8.29 20.03 3.07
CA ALA A 124 -8.97 19.61 1.85
C ALA A 124 -10.18 18.72 2.19
N CYS A 125 -10.02 17.78 3.11
CA CYS A 125 -11.11 16.93 3.57
C CYS A 125 -12.20 17.74 4.29
N LEU A 126 -11.85 18.71 5.14
CA LEU A 126 -12.82 19.59 5.81
C LEU A 126 -13.64 20.41 4.80
N GLN A 127 -12.99 20.93 3.74
CA GLN A 127 -13.71 21.64 2.70
C GLN A 127 -14.67 20.69 1.97
N HIS A 128 -14.20 19.49 1.61
CA HIS A 128 -15.03 18.50 0.95
C HIS A 128 -16.24 18.07 1.82
N PHE A 129 -16.04 17.88 3.13
CA PHE A 129 -17.13 17.56 4.07
C PHE A 129 -18.19 18.64 4.09
N LYS A 130 -17.79 19.93 4.12
CA LYS A 130 -18.70 21.06 3.99
C LYS A 130 -19.51 21.01 2.71
N ASP A 131 -18.84 20.77 1.57
CA ASP A 131 -19.47 20.78 0.25
C ASP A 131 -20.54 19.69 0.11
N ILE A 132 -20.34 18.54 0.74
CA ILE A 132 -21.29 17.41 0.72
C ILE A 132 -22.22 17.36 1.94
N GLY A 133 -22.13 18.32 2.85
CA GLY A 133 -23.04 18.48 4.00
C GLY A 133 -22.86 17.44 5.10
N ILE A 134 -21.65 16.92 5.33
CA ILE A 134 -21.32 16.08 6.48
C ILE A 134 -20.54 16.85 7.54
N ASP A 135 -20.73 16.47 8.79
CA ASP A 135 -20.06 17.06 9.95
C ASP A 135 -18.72 16.36 10.21
N GLU A 136 -17.76 17.10 10.79
CA GLU A 136 -16.43 16.56 11.14
C GLU A 136 -16.51 15.43 12.18
N SER A 137 -17.59 15.37 12.98
CA SER A 137 -17.82 14.29 13.93
C SER A 137 -18.39 13.01 13.31
N ASP A 138 -18.74 13.04 12.04
CA ASP A 138 -19.20 11.86 11.29
C ASP A 138 -18.11 10.78 11.28
N ARG A 139 -18.52 9.52 11.45
CA ARG A 139 -17.63 8.35 11.40
C ARG A 139 -18.18 7.30 10.43
N SER A 140 -18.97 7.77 9.47
CA SER A 140 -19.56 6.92 8.42
C SER A 140 -18.54 6.47 7.38
N VAL A 141 -18.97 5.56 6.53
CA VAL A 141 -18.23 5.14 5.33
C VAL A 141 -17.90 6.34 4.42
N THR A 142 -18.76 7.38 4.40
CA THR A 142 -18.54 8.58 3.60
C THR A 142 -17.31 9.35 4.11
N TYR A 143 -17.20 9.52 5.42
CA TYR A 143 -16.05 10.16 6.06
C TYR A 143 -14.73 9.45 5.74
N GLU A 144 -14.69 8.13 5.85
CA GLU A 144 -13.48 7.33 5.56
C GLU A 144 -13.13 7.38 4.06
N ASN A 145 -14.13 7.18 3.20
CA ASN A 145 -13.91 7.14 1.76
C ASN A 145 -13.54 8.51 1.17
N ALA A 146 -14.01 9.61 1.72
CA ALA A 146 -13.62 10.95 1.28
C ALA A 146 -12.12 11.17 1.48
N GLN A 147 -11.58 10.79 2.64
CA GLN A 147 -10.13 10.86 2.90
C GLN A 147 -9.32 9.92 1.98
N ALA A 148 -9.83 8.72 1.70
CA ALA A 148 -9.17 7.78 0.80
C ALA A 148 -9.10 8.33 -0.63
N ARG A 149 -10.18 8.96 -1.11
CA ARG A 149 -10.22 9.58 -2.45
C ARG A 149 -9.29 10.79 -2.55
N GLU A 150 -9.23 11.62 -1.51
CA GLU A 150 -8.31 12.77 -1.45
C GLU A 150 -6.86 12.30 -1.61
N ARG A 151 -6.46 11.26 -0.88
CA ARG A 151 -5.13 10.66 -1.04
C ARG A 151 -4.88 10.16 -2.46
N THR A 152 -5.86 9.47 -3.05
CA THR A 152 -5.73 8.94 -4.41
C THR A 152 -5.59 10.06 -5.43
N GLN A 153 -6.37 11.14 -5.31
CA GLN A 153 -6.30 12.31 -6.17
C GLN A 153 -4.90 12.92 -6.14
N ILE A 154 -4.35 13.19 -4.96
CA ILE A 154 -3.00 13.75 -4.79
C ILE A 154 -1.94 12.85 -5.45
N LEU A 155 -2.00 11.54 -5.23
CA LEU A 155 -1.04 10.60 -5.84
C LEU A 155 -1.09 10.66 -7.37
N MET A 156 -2.29 10.67 -7.95
CA MET A 156 -2.49 10.72 -9.40
C MET A 156 -2.01 12.04 -10.00
N ASP A 157 -2.31 13.16 -9.35
CA ASP A 157 -1.91 14.50 -9.82
C ASP A 157 -0.39 14.67 -9.77
N ILE A 158 0.27 14.17 -8.74
CA ILE A 158 1.74 14.20 -8.65
C ILE A 158 2.36 13.27 -9.70
N ALA A 159 1.79 12.10 -9.94
CA ALA A 159 2.26 11.22 -11.00
C ALA A 159 2.12 11.89 -12.37
N ASN A 160 1.00 12.54 -12.67
CA ASN A 160 0.81 13.31 -13.88
C ASN A 160 1.83 14.45 -14.02
N LYS A 161 2.04 15.20 -12.93
CA LYS A 161 3.01 16.31 -12.90
C LYS A 161 4.45 15.86 -13.18
N THR A 162 4.81 14.66 -12.73
CA THR A 162 6.18 14.11 -12.87
C THR A 162 6.35 13.20 -14.10
N GLY A 163 5.30 13.00 -14.90
CA GLY A 163 5.31 12.07 -16.02
C GLY A 163 5.53 10.62 -15.60
N GLY A 164 5.10 10.28 -14.40
CA GLY A 164 5.28 8.96 -13.77
C GLY A 164 4.00 8.16 -13.66
N MET A 165 4.06 7.12 -12.85
CA MET A 165 2.88 6.31 -12.51
C MET A 165 2.74 6.16 -11.00
N VAL A 166 1.50 5.99 -10.53
CA VAL A 166 1.22 5.61 -9.16
C VAL A 166 1.43 4.11 -9.00
N ILE A 167 2.22 3.73 -8.00
CA ILE A 167 2.36 2.35 -7.58
C ILE A 167 1.53 2.17 -6.32
N GLY A 168 0.47 1.37 -6.43
CA GLY A 168 -0.44 1.06 -5.34
C GLY A 168 -0.19 -0.30 -4.74
N THR A 169 -0.93 -0.55 -3.68
CA THR A 169 -1.10 -1.87 -3.07
C THR A 169 -2.19 -2.62 -3.80
N GLY A 170 -2.50 -3.78 -3.73
CA GLY A 170 -3.52 -4.50 -4.50
C GLY A 170 -4.90 -4.53 -3.84
N ASP A 171 -5.21 -3.60 -2.97
CA ASP A 171 -6.48 -3.55 -2.22
C ASP A 171 -7.62 -2.93 -3.03
#